data_1c91871735c1cc809f7965668066dab1
#
_entry.id   1c91871735c1cc809f7965668066dab1
#
_cell.length_a   1.000
_cell.length_b   1.000
_cell.length_c   1.000
_cell.angle_alpha   90.00
_cell.angle_beta   90.00
_cell.angle_gamma   90.00
#
_symmetry.space_group_name_H-M   'P 1'
#
loop_
_entity.id
_entity.type
_entity.pdbx_description
1 polymer ?
#
loop_
_entity_poly.entity_id
_entity_poly.type
_entity_poly.pdbx_seq_one_letter_code
_entity_poly.pdbx_strand_id
1 'polypeptide(L)'
;MENPNSLVLWEAQFGDFANGAQVIFDQFLSSGEAKWLRQTGLVVLLPHGYDGQGPEHSSARLERYLQMSDDNPYVIPEMDPTLRKQIQECNWQVVNVTTPANYFHVLRRQIHREFRKPLIVMSPKNLLRHKDCKSNLSEFDDVQGHPGFDKQGTRFKRLIKDQNDHSDLEESIRRLVLCSGKVYYELDEERKKASGEDIAICRVEQLCPFPYDLIQRELKRYPSKY
;
A
#
# COMPACT_ATOMS: atom_id res chain seq x y z
N MET A 1 -5.05 5.73 -21.11
CA MET A 1 -5.91 4.74 -21.83
C MET A 1 -5.46 4.53 -23.27
N GLU A 2 -4.93 5.53 -23.93
CA GLU A 2 -4.49 5.42 -25.33
C GLU A 2 -3.22 4.57 -25.47
N ASN A 3 -2.28 4.71 -24.52
CA ASN A 3 -1.07 3.91 -24.50
C ASN A 3 -0.90 3.21 -23.12
N PRO A 4 -1.44 2.00 -22.94
CA PRO A 4 -1.37 1.28 -21.66
C PRO A 4 0.04 0.81 -21.30
N ASN A 5 0.98 0.81 -22.24
CA ASN A 5 2.36 0.38 -22.00
C ASN A 5 3.28 1.52 -21.51
N SER A 6 2.77 2.73 -21.41
CA SER A 6 3.50 3.86 -20.85
C SER A 6 3.22 4.00 -19.36
N LEU A 7 4.25 4.26 -18.58
CA LEU A 7 4.11 4.69 -17.19
C LEU A 7 3.84 6.19 -17.18
N VAL A 8 2.62 6.55 -16.84
CA VAL A 8 2.20 7.96 -16.71
C VAL A 8 1.85 8.22 -15.26
N LEU A 9 2.48 9.23 -14.67
CA LEU A 9 2.21 9.68 -13.31
C LEU A 9 1.57 11.06 -13.36
N TRP A 10 0.48 11.21 -12.63
CA TRP A 10 -0.14 12.50 -12.37
C TRP A 10 -0.18 12.74 -10.85
N GLU A 11 0.31 13.88 -10.41
CA GLU A 11 0.33 14.26 -9.01
C GLU A 11 -0.54 15.50 -8.77
N ALA A 12 -1.44 15.42 -7.79
CA ALA A 12 -2.15 16.58 -7.29
C ALA A 12 -1.20 17.43 -6.43
N GLN A 13 -1.34 18.75 -6.46
CA GLN A 13 -0.55 19.64 -5.60
C GLN A 13 -0.73 19.28 -4.11
N PHE A 14 -1.98 19.05 -3.68
CA PHE A 14 -2.41 18.36 -2.48
C PHE A 14 -3.49 17.37 -2.88
N GLY A 15 -3.62 16.24 -2.19
CA GLY A 15 -4.55 15.20 -2.60
C GLY A 15 -6.02 15.60 -2.62
N ASP A 16 -6.42 16.57 -1.79
CA ASP A 16 -7.79 17.11 -1.80
C ASP A 16 -8.14 17.82 -3.10
N PHE A 17 -7.17 18.37 -3.83
CA PHE A 17 -7.39 19.01 -5.13
C PHE A 17 -7.67 18.02 -6.27
N ALA A 18 -7.61 16.72 -6.02
CA ALA A 18 -8.11 15.71 -6.95
C ALA A 18 -9.61 15.88 -7.25
N ASN A 19 -10.35 16.59 -6.40
CA ASN A 19 -11.77 16.90 -6.61
C ASN A 19 -12.06 17.65 -7.91
N GLY A 20 -11.13 18.47 -8.40
CA GLY A 20 -11.25 19.12 -9.70
C GLY A 20 -11.26 18.16 -10.90
N ALA A 21 -10.73 16.95 -10.71
CA ALA A 21 -10.71 15.87 -11.71
C ALA A 21 -11.66 14.72 -11.37
N GLN A 22 -12.59 14.90 -10.42
CA GLN A 22 -13.42 13.81 -9.90
C GLN A 22 -14.24 13.12 -10.99
N VAL A 23 -14.75 13.86 -11.95
CA VAL A 23 -15.48 13.28 -13.09
C VAL A 23 -14.63 12.32 -13.91
N ILE A 24 -13.33 12.59 -14.02
CA ILE A 24 -12.39 11.70 -14.71
C ILE A 24 -12.15 10.42 -13.88
N PHE A 25 -12.02 10.56 -12.57
CA PHE A 25 -11.91 9.38 -11.69
C PHE A 25 -13.15 8.50 -11.79
N ASP A 26 -14.34 9.10 -11.67
CA ASP A 26 -15.60 8.36 -11.61
C ASP A 26 -15.96 7.72 -12.95
N GLN A 27 -15.80 8.44 -14.05
CA GLN A 27 -16.34 8.03 -15.34
C GLN A 27 -15.33 7.34 -16.26
N PHE A 28 -14.04 7.58 -16.06
CA PHE A 28 -13.01 7.05 -16.94
C PHE A 28 -12.05 6.09 -16.24
N LEU A 29 -11.56 6.40 -15.04
CA LEU A 29 -10.56 5.58 -14.37
C LEU A 29 -11.19 4.40 -13.63
N SER A 30 -12.17 4.63 -12.77
CA SER A 30 -12.79 3.57 -11.96
C SER A 30 -13.62 2.61 -12.81
N SER A 31 -14.23 3.07 -13.87
CA SER A 31 -15.20 2.32 -14.67
C SER A 31 -14.80 2.06 -16.12
N GLY A 32 -13.66 2.57 -16.57
CA GLY A 32 -13.27 2.52 -17.98
C GLY A 32 -13.05 1.12 -18.52
N GLU A 33 -12.56 0.20 -17.71
CA GLU A 33 -12.40 -1.21 -18.10
C GLU A 33 -13.77 -1.88 -18.29
N ALA A 34 -14.68 -1.70 -17.36
CA ALA A 34 -16.04 -2.27 -17.44
C ALA A 34 -16.85 -1.66 -18.60
N LYS A 35 -16.75 -0.34 -18.83
CA LYS A 35 -17.51 0.35 -19.88
C LYS A 35 -16.99 0.08 -21.29
N TRP A 36 -15.66 0.07 -21.45
CA TRP A 36 -15.04 0.13 -22.78
C TRP A 36 -13.97 -0.92 -23.00
N LEU A 37 -13.77 -1.83 -22.07
CA LEU A 37 -12.69 -2.83 -22.10
C LEU A 37 -11.30 -2.17 -22.31
N ARG A 38 -11.11 -0.98 -21.74
CA ARG A 38 -9.88 -0.21 -21.84
C ARG A 38 -9.06 -0.28 -20.57
N GLN A 39 -7.84 -0.75 -20.70
CA GLN A 39 -6.86 -0.74 -19.62
C GLN A 39 -6.11 0.59 -19.56
N THR A 40 -5.72 1.00 -18.36
CA THR A 40 -4.82 2.13 -18.14
C THR A 40 -3.84 1.84 -17.02
N GLY A 41 -2.58 2.17 -17.25
CA GLY A 41 -1.52 2.12 -16.25
C GLY A 41 -1.31 3.43 -15.50
N LEU A 42 -2.23 4.39 -15.58
CA LEU A 42 -2.11 5.68 -14.93
C LEU A 42 -1.88 5.52 -13.42
N VAL A 43 -0.86 6.22 -12.93
CA VAL A 43 -0.54 6.36 -11.51
C VAL A 43 -0.99 7.74 -11.06
N VAL A 44 -1.80 7.78 -10.01
CA VAL A 44 -2.29 9.00 -9.38
C VAL A 44 -1.63 9.14 -8.02
N LEU A 45 -0.83 10.20 -7.84
CA LEU A 45 -0.15 10.50 -6.60
C LEU A 45 -0.94 11.57 -5.84
N LEU A 46 -1.42 11.21 -4.66
CA LEU A 46 -2.27 12.06 -3.83
C LEU A 46 -1.59 12.32 -2.49
N PRO A 47 -0.94 13.48 -2.32
CA PRO A 47 -0.40 13.88 -1.03
C PRO A 47 -1.49 13.84 0.04
N HIS A 48 -1.27 13.04 1.10
CA HIS A 48 -2.25 12.75 2.14
C HIS A 48 -1.56 12.63 3.49
N GLY A 49 -2.09 13.32 4.49
CA GLY A 49 -1.58 13.31 5.87
C GLY A 49 -1.59 14.69 6.51
N TYR A 50 -1.49 14.72 7.83
CA TYR A 50 -1.43 15.95 8.62
C TYR A 50 0.03 16.43 8.69
N ASP A 51 0.43 17.18 7.67
CA ASP A 51 1.81 17.67 7.49
C ASP A 51 1.98 19.15 7.84
N GLY A 52 1.07 19.72 8.63
CA GLY A 52 1.14 21.12 9.06
C GLY A 52 0.73 22.14 7.98
N GLN A 53 0.07 21.68 6.91
CA GLN A 53 -0.34 22.53 5.77
C GLN A 53 -1.77 23.08 5.90
N GLY A 54 -2.41 22.84 7.06
CA GLY A 54 -3.81 23.19 7.28
C GLY A 54 -4.76 22.02 7.00
N PRO A 55 -5.97 22.05 7.60
CA PRO A 55 -6.93 20.94 7.50
C PRO A 55 -7.45 20.72 6.07
N GLU A 56 -7.58 21.78 5.29
CA GLU A 56 -8.06 21.76 3.90
C GLU A 56 -7.07 21.08 2.94
N HIS A 57 -5.81 20.86 3.34
CA HIS A 57 -4.76 20.23 2.53
C HIS A 57 -4.29 18.90 3.12
N SER A 58 -5.00 18.34 4.08
CA SER A 58 -4.56 17.16 4.83
C SER A 58 -5.13 15.87 4.27
N SER A 59 -6.37 15.85 3.80
CA SER A 59 -7.03 14.63 3.34
C SER A 59 -7.21 14.58 1.84
N ALA A 60 -6.65 13.55 1.20
CA ALA A 60 -6.96 13.18 -0.17
C ALA A 60 -8.28 12.42 -0.30
N ARG A 61 -9.01 12.25 0.78
CA ARG A 61 -10.27 11.49 0.88
C ARG A 61 -10.09 10.04 0.41
N LEU A 62 -9.19 9.34 1.07
CA LEU A 62 -8.89 7.93 0.84
C LEU A 62 -10.17 7.06 0.74
N GLU A 63 -11.13 7.33 1.63
CA GLU A 63 -12.42 6.64 1.71
C GLU A 63 -13.20 6.68 0.39
N ARG A 64 -13.08 7.74 -0.37
CA ARG A 64 -13.75 7.89 -1.68
C ARG A 64 -13.23 6.86 -2.68
N TYR A 65 -11.93 6.66 -2.74
CA TYR A 65 -11.31 5.68 -3.65
C TYR A 65 -11.55 4.24 -3.21
N LEU A 66 -11.60 3.98 -1.92
CA LEU A 66 -11.97 2.67 -1.39
C LEU A 66 -13.43 2.34 -1.64
N GLN A 67 -14.35 3.32 -1.45
CA GLN A 67 -15.77 3.14 -1.71
C GLN A 67 -16.07 2.86 -3.18
N MET A 68 -15.27 3.41 -4.10
CA MET A 68 -15.43 3.21 -5.54
C MET A 68 -14.69 1.97 -6.07
N SER A 69 -14.08 1.18 -5.20
CA SER A 69 -13.44 -0.08 -5.58
C SER A 69 -14.47 -1.19 -5.75
N ASP A 70 -14.11 -2.21 -6.52
CA ASP A 70 -14.92 -3.42 -6.71
C ASP A 70 -14.76 -4.42 -5.55
N ASP A 71 -13.92 -4.11 -4.55
CA ASP A 71 -13.79 -4.93 -3.35
C ASP A 71 -15.10 -4.93 -2.54
N ASN A 72 -15.55 -6.12 -2.18
CA ASN A 72 -16.70 -6.27 -1.30
C ASN A 72 -16.24 -6.31 0.17
N PRO A 73 -16.57 -5.30 1.00
CA PRO A 73 -16.08 -5.25 2.39
C PRO A 73 -16.72 -6.31 3.30
N TYR A 74 -17.77 -7.00 2.85
CA TYR A 74 -18.50 -8.00 3.65
C TYR A 74 -18.12 -9.43 3.31
N VAL A 75 -17.31 -9.65 2.26
CA VAL A 75 -16.95 -10.98 1.80
C VAL A 75 -15.44 -11.07 1.65
N ILE A 76 -14.82 -11.98 2.39
CA ILE A 76 -13.40 -12.32 2.16
C ILE A 76 -13.35 -13.14 0.87
N PRO A 77 -12.65 -12.65 -0.17
CA PRO A 77 -12.58 -13.37 -1.44
C PRO A 77 -11.78 -14.67 -1.30
N GLU A 78 -12.05 -15.62 -2.16
CA GLU A 78 -11.20 -16.79 -2.32
C GLU A 78 -9.81 -16.33 -2.79
N MET A 79 -8.79 -16.64 -2.01
CA MET A 79 -7.43 -16.22 -2.29
C MET A 79 -6.79 -17.17 -3.30
N ASP A 80 -6.66 -16.74 -4.54
CA ASP A 80 -5.91 -17.47 -5.56
C ASP A 80 -4.41 -17.58 -5.17
N PRO A 81 -3.81 -18.78 -5.25
CA PRO A 81 -2.39 -18.97 -4.92
C PRO A 81 -1.42 -18.09 -5.72
N THR A 82 -1.77 -17.70 -6.94
CA THR A 82 -0.96 -16.78 -7.76
C THR A 82 -1.15 -15.33 -7.37
N LEU A 83 -2.18 -15.00 -6.60
CA LEU A 83 -2.59 -13.65 -6.19
C LEU A 83 -2.89 -12.71 -7.38
N ARG A 84 -3.02 -13.26 -8.57
CA ARG A 84 -3.32 -12.48 -9.79
C ARG A 84 -4.81 -12.21 -9.92
N LYS A 85 -5.65 -13.18 -9.63
CA LYS A 85 -7.10 -13.11 -9.79
C LYS A 85 -7.70 -11.88 -9.10
N GLN A 86 -7.40 -11.66 -7.83
CA GLN A 86 -7.93 -10.52 -7.07
C GLN A 86 -7.61 -9.18 -7.70
N ILE A 87 -6.36 -9.01 -8.17
CA ILE A 87 -5.93 -7.74 -8.77
C ILE A 87 -6.51 -7.58 -10.17
N GLN A 88 -6.71 -8.67 -10.90
CA GLN A 88 -7.34 -8.64 -12.22
C GLN A 88 -8.84 -8.33 -12.15
N GLU A 89 -9.52 -8.81 -11.11
CA GLU A 89 -10.94 -8.58 -10.90
C GLU A 89 -11.23 -7.18 -10.32
N CYS A 90 -10.27 -6.56 -9.63
CA CYS A 90 -10.43 -5.23 -9.08
C CYS A 90 -10.32 -4.15 -10.16
N ASN A 91 -11.16 -3.11 -10.08
CA ASN A 91 -11.14 -2.00 -11.04
C ASN A 91 -9.87 -1.14 -10.95
N TRP A 92 -9.36 -0.90 -9.76
CA TRP A 92 -8.12 -0.18 -9.52
C TRP A 92 -7.40 -0.64 -8.25
N GLN A 93 -6.22 -0.12 -8.00
CA GLN A 93 -5.43 -0.39 -6.80
C GLN A 93 -5.31 0.87 -5.98
N VAL A 94 -5.42 0.75 -4.65
CA VAL A 94 -5.19 1.83 -3.71
C VAL A 94 -4.09 1.43 -2.75
N VAL A 95 -3.05 2.25 -2.66
CA VAL A 95 -1.88 1.99 -1.81
C VAL A 95 -1.52 3.21 -0.97
N ASN A 96 -0.88 2.95 0.16
CA ASN A 96 -0.28 3.96 1.01
C ASN A 96 1.14 3.51 1.37
N VAL A 97 2.12 3.92 0.57
CA VAL A 97 3.49 3.41 0.66
C VAL A 97 4.30 4.17 1.69
N THR A 98 5.11 3.44 2.46
CA THR A 98 5.87 4.00 3.59
C THR A 98 7.38 3.85 3.46
N THR A 99 7.91 3.18 2.42
CA THR A 99 9.35 3.06 2.20
C THR A 99 9.73 3.38 0.75
N PRO A 100 10.96 3.90 0.50
CA PRO A 100 11.45 4.15 -0.86
C PRO A 100 11.44 2.92 -1.75
N ALA A 101 11.91 1.76 -1.25
CA ALA A 101 11.92 0.52 -2.02
C ALA A 101 10.51 0.06 -2.39
N ASN A 102 9.55 0.16 -1.45
CA ASN A 102 8.18 -0.23 -1.75
C ASN A 102 7.51 0.72 -2.75
N TYR A 103 7.84 2.01 -2.71
CA TYR A 103 7.41 2.99 -3.72
C TYR A 103 7.98 2.66 -5.10
N PHE A 104 9.27 2.37 -5.19
CA PHE A 104 9.90 1.92 -6.43
C PHE A 104 9.21 0.66 -6.99
N HIS A 105 8.98 -0.35 -6.15
CA HIS A 105 8.39 -1.61 -6.58
C HIS A 105 6.92 -1.51 -6.98
N VAL A 106 6.13 -0.59 -6.39
CA VAL A 106 4.75 -0.39 -6.83
C VAL A 106 4.69 0.20 -8.23
N LEU A 107 5.59 1.13 -8.56
CA LEU A 107 5.71 1.70 -9.90
C LEU A 107 6.23 0.67 -10.90
N ARG A 108 7.26 -0.10 -10.51
CA ARG A 108 7.77 -1.20 -11.33
C ARG A 108 6.67 -2.23 -11.62
N ARG A 109 5.92 -2.64 -10.59
CA ARG A 109 4.78 -3.56 -10.73
C ARG A 109 3.75 -3.07 -11.73
N GLN A 110 3.49 -1.76 -11.77
CA GLN A 110 2.47 -1.14 -12.62
C GLN A 110 2.69 -1.40 -14.11
N ILE A 111 3.92 -1.48 -14.56
CA ILE A 111 4.27 -1.71 -15.97
C ILE A 111 4.78 -3.12 -16.27
N HIS A 112 5.24 -3.88 -15.28
CA HIS A 112 5.75 -5.24 -15.47
C HIS A 112 4.66 -6.31 -15.59
N ARG A 113 3.44 -6.01 -15.15
CA ARG A 113 2.31 -6.92 -15.30
C ARG A 113 1.83 -7.00 -16.75
N GLU A 114 1.30 -8.15 -17.12
CA GLU A 114 0.68 -8.38 -18.44
C GLU A 114 -0.64 -7.63 -18.63
N PHE A 115 -1.19 -7.06 -17.58
CA PHE A 115 -2.42 -6.26 -17.57
C PHE A 115 -2.19 -4.91 -16.87
N ARG A 116 -3.08 -3.96 -17.08
CA ARG A 116 -3.00 -2.61 -16.51
C ARG A 116 -4.24 -2.30 -15.70
N LYS A 117 -4.03 -1.78 -14.50
CA LYS A 117 -5.08 -1.19 -13.64
C LYS A 117 -4.61 0.17 -13.18
N PRO A 118 -5.50 1.17 -13.03
CA PRO A 118 -5.14 2.43 -12.39
C PRO A 118 -4.56 2.19 -10.99
N LEU A 119 -3.61 3.03 -10.59
CA LEU A 119 -2.98 2.97 -9.29
C LEU A 119 -3.16 4.31 -8.57
N ILE A 120 -3.86 4.29 -7.45
CA ILE A 120 -4.04 5.43 -6.55
C ILE A 120 -3.04 5.31 -5.41
N VAL A 121 -2.17 6.29 -5.25
CA VAL A 121 -1.12 6.31 -4.23
C VAL A 121 -1.38 7.44 -3.24
N MET A 122 -1.66 7.10 -1.99
CA MET A 122 -1.62 8.04 -0.88
C MET A 122 -0.15 8.27 -0.52
N SER A 123 0.31 9.51 -0.62
CA SER A 123 1.74 9.85 -0.49
C SER A 123 1.95 11.06 0.42
N PRO A 124 2.19 10.87 1.72
CA PRO A 124 2.51 11.97 2.62
C PRO A 124 3.78 12.71 2.18
N LYS A 125 3.71 14.03 1.98
CA LYS A 125 4.85 14.85 1.52
C LYS A 125 6.05 14.76 2.46
N ASN A 126 5.82 14.70 3.76
CA ASN A 126 6.87 14.66 4.76
C ASN A 126 7.72 13.39 4.68
N LEU A 127 7.19 12.26 4.16
CA LEU A 127 7.99 11.04 4.01
C LEU A 127 9.13 11.21 3.01
N LEU A 128 9.04 12.10 2.04
CA LEU A 128 10.12 12.40 1.09
C LEU A 128 11.39 12.95 1.78
N ARG A 129 11.27 13.47 2.99
CA ARG A 129 12.36 14.05 3.77
C ARG A 129 12.50 13.44 5.16
N HIS A 130 11.73 12.41 5.48
CA HIS A 130 11.73 11.81 6.80
C HIS A 130 13.02 11.02 7.02
N LYS A 131 13.71 11.30 8.14
CA LYS A 131 15.04 10.72 8.45
C LYS A 131 15.05 9.18 8.51
N ASP A 132 13.93 8.57 8.91
CA ASP A 132 13.80 7.13 9.09
C ASP A 132 13.12 6.44 7.89
N CYS A 133 12.60 7.22 6.93
CA CYS A 133 12.04 6.68 5.68
C CYS A 133 13.16 6.35 4.70
N LYS A 134 13.82 5.23 4.92
CA LYS A 134 14.97 4.75 4.14
C LYS A 134 14.79 3.30 3.74
N SER A 135 15.52 2.88 2.73
CA SER A 135 15.61 1.48 2.30
C SER A 135 17.06 1.13 1.98
N ASN A 136 17.45 -0.12 2.22
CA ASN A 136 18.74 -0.62 1.79
C ASN A 136 18.78 -0.80 0.28
N LEU A 137 19.94 -0.72 -0.36
CA LEU A 137 20.09 -0.93 -1.80
C LEU A 137 19.63 -2.34 -2.22
N SER A 138 19.88 -3.35 -1.40
CA SER A 138 19.43 -4.71 -1.63
C SER A 138 17.89 -4.85 -1.73
N GLU A 139 17.13 -3.93 -1.15
CA GLU A 139 15.66 -3.93 -1.26
C GLU A 139 15.16 -3.52 -2.64
N PHE A 140 16.02 -2.93 -3.48
CA PHE A 140 15.65 -2.51 -4.84
C PHE A 140 15.93 -3.58 -5.90
N ASP A 141 16.95 -4.39 -5.72
CA ASP A 141 17.49 -5.23 -6.80
C ASP A 141 17.95 -6.64 -6.35
N ASP A 142 17.66 -7.05 -5.15
CA ASP A 142 17.99 -8.40 -4.69
C ASP A 142 17.15 -9.46 -5.42
N VAL A 143 17.73 -10.06 -6.46
CA VAL A 143 17.08 -11.10 -7.26
C VAL A 143 17.00 -12.46 -6.55
N GLN A 144 17.79 -12.67 -5.49
CA GLN A 144 17.77 -13.93 -4.74
C GLN A 144 16.68 -13.98 -3.68
N GLY A 145 16.12 -12.81 -3.37
CA GLY A 145 15.13 -12.66 -2.32
C GLY A 145 15.69 -12.79 -0.92
N HIS A 146 14.91 -12.39 0.05
CA HIS A 146 15.26 -12.53 1.47
C HIS A 146 14.94 -13.95 1.95
N PRO A 147 15.85 -14.68 2.59
CA PRO A 147 15.68 -16.10 2.96
C PRO A 147 14.43 -16.40 3.78
N GLY A 148 13.96 -15.45 4.57
CA GLY A 148 12.77 -15.65 5.43
C GLY A 148 11.46 -15.20 4.80
N PHE A 149 11.47 -14.44 3.71
CA PHE A 149 10.28 -13.70 3.29
C PHE A 149 10.00 -13.62 1.79
N ASP A 150 11.00 -13.45 0.99
CA ASP A 150 10.88 -13.17 -0.45
C ASP A 150 11.77 -14.10 -1.26
N LYS A 151 11.41 -15.38 -1.32
CA LYS A 151 12.11 -16.37 -2.17
C LYS A 151 12.07 -16.03 -3.66
N GLN A 152 11.31 -15.02 -4.06
CA GLN A 152 11.10 -14.61 -5.45
C GLN A 152 11.78 -13.28 -5.81
N GLY A 153 12.70 -12.81 -4.97
CA GLY A 153 13.35 -11.51 -5.17
C GLY A 153 12.54 -10.31 -4.63
N THR A 154 13.11 -9.14 -4.79
CA THR A 154 12.49 -7.90 -4.32
C THR A 154 11.26 -7.55 -5.13
N ARG A 155 10.21 -7.13 -4.44
CA ARG A 155 8.91 -6.81 -5.04
C ARG A 155 8.12 -5.87 -4.15
N PHE A 156 7.02 -5.34 -4.66
CA PHE A 156 6.06 -4.60 -3.84
C PHE A 156 5.47 -5.49 -2.75
N LYS A 157 5.63 -5.03 -1.51
CA LYS A 157 5.09 -5.68 -0.32
C LYS A 157 3.72 -5.08 0.00
N ARG A 158 2.65 -5.87 -0.15
CA ARG A 158 1.28 -5.43 0.17
C ARG A 158 1.09 -5.20 1.67
N LEU A 159 1.87 -5.90 2.48
CA LEU A 159 2.01 -5.75 3.91
C LEU A 159 3.49 -5.83 4.26
N ILE A 160 3.98 -4.88 5.04
CA ILE A 160 5.32 -4.93 5.62
C ILE A 160 5.19 -5.36 7.07
N LYS A 161 5.84 -6.47 7.41
CA LYS A 161 5.89 -7.01 8.77
C LYS A 161 6.61 -6.06 9.71
N ASP A 162 6.48 -6.33 10.99
CA ASP A 162 7.33 -5.66 11.97
C ASP A 162 8.82 -5.87 11.62
N GLN A 163 9.59 -4.80 11.71
CA GLN A 163 11.02 -4.79 11.41
C GLN A 163 11.88 -5.26 12.56
N ASN A 164 11.34 -5.31 13.78
CA ASN A 164 12.04 -5.90 14.90
C ASN A 164 12.08 -7.42 14.71
N ASP A 165 13.23 -8.00 14.99
CA ASP A 165 13.36 -9.46 14.99
C ASP A 165 12.69 -10.01 16.25
N HIS A 166 11.53 -10.60 16.06
CA HIS A 166 10.76 -11.28 17.11
C HIS A 166 10.86 -12.79 16.99
N SER A 167 11.84 -13.33 16.24
CA SER A 167 11.95 -14.77 15.99
C SER A 167 11.99 -15.59 17.28
N ASP A 168 12.63 -15.06 18.31
CA ASP A 168 12.75 -15.71 19.63
C ASP A 168 11.68 -15.23 20.64
N LEU A 169 10.83 -14.25 20.24
CA LEU A 169 9.91 -13.54 21.10
C LEU A 169 8.45 -13.55 20.60
N GLU A 170 8.13 -14.36 19.60
CA GLU A 170 6.76 -14.40 19.02
C GLU A 170 5.70 -14.68 20.09
N GLU A 171 6.01 -15.49 21.10
CA GLU A 171 5.13 -15.77 22.23
C GLU A 171 5.01 -14.61 23.23
N SER A 172 6.02 -13.74 23.31
CA SER A 172 6.02 -12.58 24.21
C SER A 172 5.25 -11.38 23.67
N ILE A 173 4.98 -11.35 22.37
CA ILE A 173 4.21 -10.26 21.76
C ILE A 173 2.77 -10.32 22.26
N ARG A 174 2.29 -9.33 22.96
CA ARG A 174 0.91 -9.22 23.49
C ARG A 174 -0.01 -8.35 22.65
N ARG A 175 0.52 -7.60 21.70
CA ARG A 175 -0.27 -6.70 20.88
C ARG A 175 0.26 -6.64 19.45
N LEU A 176 -0.61 -6.91 18.48
CA LEU A 176 -0.36 -6.67 17.08
C LEU A 176 -1.08 -5.38 16.65
N VAL A 177 -0.34 -4.41 16.15
CA VAL A 177 -0.86 -3.16 15.60
C VAL A 177 -0.79 -3.23 14.09
N LEU A 178 -1.91 -3.06 13.42
CA LEU A 178 -2.00 -2.89 11.97
C LEU A 178 -2.23 -1.42 11.68
N CYS A 179 -1.35 -0.79 10.91
CA CYS A 179 -1.46 0.62 10.55
C CYS A 179 -1.20 0.83 9.05
N SER A 180 -1.46 2.01 8.54
CA SER A 180 -1.19 2.39 7.17
C SER A 180 -0.66 3.81 7.10
N GLY A 181 0.34 4.05 6.26
CA GLY A 181 0.90 5.36 6.00
C GLY A 181 1.84 5.88 7.09
N LYS A 182 2.01 7.19 7.10
CA LYS A 182 3.01 7.91 7.92
C LYS A 182 2.91 7.66 9.43
N VAL A 183 1.72 7.39 9.94
CA VAL A 183 1.50 7.11 11.38
C VAL A 183 2.40 5.98 11.90
N TYR A 184 2.86 5.08 11.03
CA TYR A 184 3.82 4.04 11.40
C TYR A 184 5.06 4.60 12.10
N TYR A 185 5.63 5.70 11.58
CA TYR A 185 6.85 6.28 12.13
C TYR A 185 6.64 6.87 13.52
N GLU A 186 5.48 7.46 13.75
CA GLU A 186 5.10 7.99 15.06
C GLU A 186 4.88 6.85 16.08
N LEU A 187 4.19 5.77 15.65
CA LEU A 187 3.98 4.59 16.48
C LEU A 187 5.30 3.88 16.83
N ASP A 188 6.20 3.75 15.86
CA ASP A 188 7.51 3.12 16.07
C ASP A 188 8.42 3.94 16.99
N GLU A 189 8.38 5.27 16.85
CA GLU A 189 9.09 6.18 17.75
C GLU A 189 8.57 6.05 19.19
N GLU A 190 7.26 6.06 19.39
CA GLU A 190 6.66 5.92 20.72
C GLU A 190 6.90 4.52 21.30
N ARG A 191 6.84 3.46 20.50
CA ARG A 191 7.20 2.11 20.93
C ARG A 191 8.62 2.06 21.46
N LYS A 192 9.59 2.66 20.76
CA LYS A 192 10.99 2.72 21.19
C LYS A 192 11.16 3.50 22.50
N LYS A 193 10.47 4.60 22.68
CA LYS A 193 10.50 5.41 23.91
C LYS A 193 9.90 4.65 25.10
N ALA A 194 8.83 3.91 24.88
CA ALA A 194 8.11 3.17 25.91
C ALA A 194 8.70 1.79 26.21
N SER A 195 9.80 1.37 25.54
CA SER A 195 10.35 0.02 25.60
C SER A 195 9.29 -1.06 25.35
N GLY A 196 8.43 -0.82 24.37
CA GLY A 196 7.29 -1.68 24.02
C GLY A 196 7.72 -2.90 23.20
N GLU A 197 8.59 -3.75 23.75
CA GLU A 197 9.09 -4.96 23.08
C GLU A 197 7.99 -6.01 22.83
N ASP A 198 6.89 -5.91 23.57
CA ASP A 198 5.72 -6.78 23.48
C ASP A 198 4.70 -6.32 22.40
N ILE A 199 5.05 -5.33 21.59
CA ILE A 199 4.19 -4.76 20.54
C ILE A 199 4.80 -5.00 19.16
N ALA A 200 4.09 -5.70 18.29
CA ALA A 200 4.43 -5.81 16.87
C ALA A 200 3.63 -4.79 16.05
N ILE A 201 4.29 -4.08 15.12
CA ILE A 201 3.66 -3.08 14.26
C ILE A 201 3.85 -3.48 12.79
N CYS A 202 2.76 -3.83 12.12
CA CYS A 202 2.74 -4.16 10.71
C CYS A 202 2.09 -3.04 9.88
N ARG A 203 2.64 -2.79 8.70
CA ARG A 203 2.14 -1.76 7.78
C ARG A 203 1.34 -2.37 6.65
N VAL A 204 0.08 -2.00 6.53
CA VAL A 204 -0.76 -2.37 5.39
C VAL A 204 -0.52 -1.34 4.28
N GLU A 205 0.31 -1.69 3.31
CA GLU A 205 0.72 -0.81 2.22
C GLU A 205 -0.30 -0.80 1.06
N GLN A 206 -0.96 -1.93 0.80
CA GLN A 206 -2.05 -2.02 -0.17
C GLN A 206 -3.39 -2.11 0.54
N LEU A 207 -4.25 -1.15 0.28
CA LEU A 207 -5.58 -1.05 0.89
C LEU A 207 -6.68 -1.63 -0.02
N CYS A 208 -6.44 -1.63 -1.34
CA CYS A 208 -7.31 -2.23 -2.33
C CYS A 208 -6.48 -2.85 -3.48
N PRO A 209 -6.73 -4.10 -3.88
CA PRO A 209 -7.46 -5.12 -3.13
C PRO A 209 -6.77 -5.46 -1.79
N PHE A 210 -7.58 -5.69 -0.77
CA PHE A 210 -7.08 -5.84 0.60
C PHE A 210 -6.32 -7.15 0.80
N PRO A 211 -5.16 -7.17 1.51
CA PRO A 211 -4.30 -8.34 1.60
C PRO A 211 -4.71 -9.29 2.74
N TYR A 212 -5.90 -9.87 2.68
CA TYR A 212 -6.46 -10.78 3.69
C TYR A 212 -5.53 -11.94 4.03
N ASP A 213 -4.89 -12.53 3.02
CA ASP A 213 -3.94 -13.64 3.16
C ASP A 213 -2.76 -13.30 4.05
N LEU A 214 -2.19 -12.10 3.87
CA LEU A 214 -1.02 -11.66 4.64
C LEU A 214 -1.42 -11.28 6.07
N ILE A 215 -2.55 -10.60 6.24
CA ILE A 215 -3.08 -10.24 7.56
C ILE A 215 -3.40 -11.50 8.37
N GLN A 216 -4.09 -12.47 7.76
CA GLN A 216 -4.37 -13.74 8.42
C GLN A 216 -3.09 -14.47 8.86
N ARG A 217 -2.03 -14.38 8.04
CA ARG A 217 -0.72 -14.96 8.38
C ARG A 217 -0.10 -14.29 9.60
N GLU A 218 -0.13 -12.96 9.67
CA GLU A 218 0.41 -12.23 10.84
C GLU A 218 -0.45 -12.46 12.09
N LEU A 219 -1.76 -12.56 11.96
CA LEU A 219 -2.63 -12.94 13.07
C LEU A 219 -2.28 -14.33 13.63
N LYS A 220 -2.02 -15.30 12.77
CA LYS A 220 -1.62 -16.66 13.19
C LYS A 220 -0.20 -16.72 13.77
N ARG A 221 0.67 -15.78 13.38
CA ARG A 221 2.05 -15.73 13.86
C ARG A 221 2.14 -15.40 15.35
N TYR A 222 1.19 -14.67 15.88
CA TYR A 222 1.17 -14.21 17.26
C TYR A 222 -0.04 -14.80 18.03
N PRO A 223 -0.01 -16.04 18.50
CA PRO A 223 -1.18 -16.76 19.03
C PRO A 223 -1.73 -16.23 20.36
N SER A 224 -0.94 -15.48 21.13
CA SER A 224 -1.34 -14.97 22.47
C SER A 224 -2.25 -13.74 22.45
N LYS A 225 -2.94 -13.40 21.34
CA LYS A 225 -3.51 -12.07 21.06
C LYS A 225 -5.03 -12.01 20.91
N TYR A 226 -5.70 -13.05 21.28
CA TYR A 226 -7.14 -13.12 21.24
C TYR A 226 -7.74 -13.06 22.62
#